data_561535e2021bf8c6dd2ce4063a85caba
#
_entry.id   561535e2021bf8c6dd2ce4063a85caba
#
_cell.length_a   1.000
_cell.length_b   1.000
_cell.length_c   1.000
_cell.angle_alpha   90.00
_cell.angle_beta   90.00
_cell.angle_gamma   90.00
#
_symmetry.space_group_name_H-M   'P 1'
#
loop_
_entity.id
_entity.type
_entity.pdbx_description
1 polymer ?
#
loop_
_entity_poly.entity_id
_entity_poly.type
_entity_poly.pdbx_seq_one_letter_code
_entity_poly.pdbx_strand_id
1 'polypeptide(L)'
;MRVQDEAASATAGPNKNVLISGASFAGLATAYWMNRLGYDVTVVEIREGLNRGGTPVNIGDDAAGIVKRMGLFEQIQANRLPMKSGELVNADDTAAGPLQFPQDTAVPEIDWEIERDTLLDLMFDAVKNDATFVFANSIEALDETENDIGVTFKDGSQRSFALVFGCDGVHSRVRKLRFGDEKQYTHFLGQYFSITIVDELLIKEGTTQIYNEPGKFVMLNAYNNKTDIVLCFASEHEIPYDYRDEAQQRKIISEQFAGQGWRIPELLDKVEMSTSFYFDKVCQIKMPAWTKGRVALVGDAGYCASPAAGMGGSLAIIGAAALADAFHKHRGNVELAFQDYNESFHPYTETVQAGAANNLDVLIPKSEDGVHRGSAHP
;
A
#
# COMPACT_ATOMS: atom_id res chain seq x y z
N MET A 1 50.95 38.33 -27.49
CA MET A 1 50.63 38.02 -26.09
C MET A 1 49.13 37.74 -26.03
N ARG A 2 48.75 36.47 -26.14
CA ARG A 2 47.31 36.04 -26.10
C ARG A 2 47.00 35.75 -24.65
N VAL A 3 46.05 36.49 -24.11
CA VAL A 3 45.41 36.19 -22.81
C VAL A 3 44.43 35.06 -23.07
N GLN A 4 44.66 33.92 -22.44
CA GLN A 4 43.70 32.82 -22.43
C GLN A 4 42.68 33.18 -21.35
N ASP A 5 41.42 33.34 -21.78
CA ASP A 5 40.26 33.36 -20.89
C ASP A 5 40.08 31.95 -20.27
N GLU A 6 40.44 31.80 -19.03
CA GLU A 6 39.98 30.70 -18.20
C GLU A 6 38.50 30.89 -17.93
N ALA A 7 37.67 30.14 -18.65
CA ALA A 7 36.27 30.02 -18.33
C ALA A 7 36.14 29.37 -16.92
N ALA A 8 35.77 30.15 -15.94
CA ALA A 8 35.45 29.67 -14.61
C ALA A 8 34.33 28.63 -14.73
N SER A 9 34.68 27.37 -14.46
CA SER A 9 33.71 26.31 -14.25
C SER A 9 32.86 26.71 -13.06
N ALA A 10 31.64 27.17 -13.31
CA ALA A 10 30.66 27.32 -12.29
C ALA A 10 30.45 25.94 -11.65
N THR A 11 30.86 25.76 -10.41
CA THR A 11 30.56 24.55 -9.64
C THR A 11 29.05 24.46 -9.53
N ALA A 12 28.45 23.60 -10.35
CA ALA A 12 27.04 23.26 -10.25
C ALA A 12 26.78 22.85 -8.78
N GLY A 13 25.80 23.46 -8.15
CA GLY A 13 25.38 23.06 -6.81
C GLY A 13 25.04 21.56 -6.76
N PRO A 14 24.93 20.97 -5.58
CA PRO A 14 24.65 19.55 -5.45
C PRO A 14 23.37 19.21 -6.26
N ASN A 15 23.46 18.11 -7.04
CA ASN A 15 22.30 17.60 -7.78
C ASN A 15 21.15 17.34 -6.80
N LYS A 16 20.00 17.96 -7.05
CA LYS A 16 18.78 17.83 -6.21
C LYS A 16 17.64 17.10 -6.92
N ASN A 17 17.87 16.58 -8.12
CA ASN A 17 16.86 15.83 -8.84
C ASN A 17 16.68 14.46 -8.20
N VAL A 18 15.45 14.11 -7.82
CA VAL A 18 15.12 12.80 -7.28
C VAL A 18 14.05 12.12 -8.10
N LEU A 19 14.13 10.79 -8.19
CA LEU A 19 13.15 9.96 -8.85
C LEU A 19 12.38 9.14 -7.82
N ILE A 20 11.07 9.12 -7.96
CA ILE A 20 10.15 8.28 -7.19
C ILE A 20 9.49 7.30 -8.15
N SER A 21 9.58 6.01 -7.87
CA SER A 21 8.91 4.94 -8.62
C SER A 21 7.60 4.59 -7.93
N GLY A 22 6.47 4.86 -8.61
CA GLY A 22 5.11 4.62 -8.12
C GLY A 22 4.39 5.89 -7.66
N ALA A 23 3.12 6.05 -8.11
CA ALA A 23 2.25 7.20 -7.81
C ALA A 23 1.06 6.80 -6.92
N SER A 24 1.29 6.01 -5.88
CA SER A 24 0.33 5.72 -4.83
C SER A 24 0.72 6.43 -3.53
N PHE A 25 0.12 6.09 -2.40
CA PHE A 25 0.31 6.80 -1.11
C PHE A 25 1.78 7.00 -0.74
N ALA A 26 2.60 5.95 -0.83
CA ALA A 26 4.03 6.05 -0.53
C ALA A 26 4.74 7.06 -1.45
N GLY A 27 4.47 6.97 -2.76
CA GLY A 27 5.10 7.86 -3.74
C GLY A 27 4.66 9.30 -3.63
N LEU A 28 3.34 9.53 -3.48
CA LEU A 28 2.79 10.88 -3.34
C LEU A 28 3.22 11.55 -2.03
N ALA A 29 3.24 10.80 -0.91
CA ALA A 29 3.75 11.32 0.35
C ALA A 29 5.25 11.61 0.28
N THR A 30 6.05 10.75 -0.34
CA THR A 30 7.48 10.96 -0.55
C THR A 30 7.72 12.19 -1.45
N ALA A 31 6.93 12.35 -2.52
CA ALA A 31 7.00 13.51 -3.40
C ALA A 31 6.71 14.81 -2.65
N TYR A 32 5.64 14.81 -1.84
CA TYR A 32 5.28 15.95 -1.00
C TYR A 32 6.42 16.41 -0.08
N TRP A 33 7.03 15.46 0.64
CA TRP A 33 8.08 15.78 1.60
C TRP A 33 9.40 16.15 0.93
N MET A 34 9.82 15.42 -0.13
CA MET A 34 11.07 15.72 -0.83
C MET A 34 11.02 17.09 -1.49
N ASN A 35 9.88 17.47 -2.06
CA ASN A 35 9.69 18.81 -2.61
C ASN A 35 9.86 19.90 -1.54
N ARG A 36 9.26 19.71 -0.36
CA ARG A 36 9.42 20.65 0.77
C ARG A 36 10.84 20.73 1.33
N LEU A 37 11.64 19.69 1.12
CA LEU A 37 13.07 19.70 1.44
C LEU A 37 13.92 20.34 0.33
N GLY A 38 13.27 20.83 -0.73
CA GLY A 38 13.91 21.57 -1.84
C GLY A 38 14.56 20.66 -2.85
N TYR A 39 14.06 19.44 -3.03
CA TYR A 39 14.41 18.54 -4.13
C TYR A 39 13.48 18.76 -5.34
N ASP A 40 14.03 18.61 -6.54
CA ASP A 40 13.28 18.58 -7.79
C ASP A 40 12.76 17.15 -8.01
N VAL A 41 11.45 16.96 -7.88
CA VAL A 41 10.84 15.63 -7.86
C VAL A 41 10.32 15.22 -9.22
N THR A 42 10.72 14.03 -9.68
CA THR A 42 10.06 13.30 -10.77
C THR A 42 9.43 12.03 -10.22
N VAL A 43 8.15 11.79 -10.55
CA VAL A 43 7.43 10.56 -10.20
C VAL A 43 7.19 9.78 -11.50
N VAL A 44 7.62 8.53 -11.55
CA VAL A 44 7.30 7.61 -12.65
C VAL A 44 6.26 6.59 -12.20
N GLU A 45 5.23 6.39 -13.03
CA GLU A 45 4.15 5.43 -12.77
C GLU A 45 3.95 4.52 -14.00
N ILE A 46 3.89 3.22 -13.76
CA ILE A 46 3.77 2.21 -14.83
C ILE A 46 2.40 2.26 -15.54
N ARG A 47 1.37 2.72 -14.85
CA ARG A 47 0.02 2.88 -15.39
C ARG A 47 -0.12 4.20 -16.15
N GLU A 48 -1.15 4.30 -16.98
CA GLU A 48 -1.49 5.53 -17.72
C GLU A 48 -2.03 6.67 -16.85
N GLY A 49 -2.31 6.39 -15.59
CA GLY A 49 -2.79 7.33 -14.57
C GLY A 49 -2.62 6.76 -13.17
N LEU A 50 -3.23 7.41 -12.20
CA LEU A 50 -3.23 6.94 -10.81
C LEU A 50 -3.90 5.57 -10.71
N ASN A 51 -3.32 4.68 -9.91
CA ASN A 51 -3.86 3.35 -9.67
C ASN A 51 -5.09 3.41 -8.76
N ARG A 52 -6.26 3.44 -9.36
CA ARG A 52 -7.56 3.52 -8.66
C ARG A 52 -8.06 2.14 -8.24
N GLY A 53 -9.06 2.17 -7.35
CA GLY A 53 -9.66 0.98 -6.75
C GLY A 53 -8.94 0.53 -5.47
N GLY A 54 -9.50 -0.47 -4.82
CA GLY A 54 -9.09 -0.95 -3.50
C GLY A 54 -10.02 -0.46 -2.38
N THR A 55 -10.02 -1.19 -1.29
CA THR A 55 -10.85 -0.91 -0.11
C THR A 55 -10.52 0.45 0.52
N PRO A 56 -11.44 1.06 1.27
CA PRO A 56 -11.19 2.26 2.04
C PRO A 56 -9.94 2.15 2.91
N VAL A 57 -9.33 3.29 3.18
CA VAL A 57 -8.08 3.41 3.96
C VAL A 57 -8.41 3.94 5.34
N ASN A 58 -7.82 3.31 6.35
CA ASN A 58 -7.92 3.75 7.72
C ASN A 58 -6.85 4.78 8.06
N ILE A 59 -7.24 5.92 8.62
CA ILE A 59 -6.37 6.98 9.11
C ILE A 59 -6.50 7.02 10.63
N GLY A 60 -5.59 6.33 11.31
CA GLY A 60 -5.48 6.35 12.77
C GLY A 60 -4.58 7.49 13.26
N ASP A 61 -4.45 7.62 14.61
CA ASP A 61 -3.77 8.72 15.28
C ASP A 61 -2.38 9.05 14.73
N ASP A 62 -1.54 8.05 14.47
CA ASP A 62 -0.18 8.26 13.94
C ASP A 62 -0.19 8.89 12.55
N ALA A 63 -1.03 8.37 11.65
CA ALA A 63 -1.18 8.91 10.30
C ALA A 63 -1.88 10.27 10.32
N ALA A 64 -2.83 10.49 11.24
CA ALA A 64 -3.53 11.76 11.40
C ALA A 64 -2.58 12.91 11.71
N GLY A 65 -1.59 12.68 12.57
CA GLY A 65 -0.52 13.64 12.85
C GLY A 65 0.27 14.02 11.58
N ILE A 66 0.55 13.06 10.72
CA ILE A 66 1.29 13.28 9.48
C ILE A 66 0.43 14.02 8.45
N VAL A 67 -0.81 13.59 8.20
CA VAL A 67 -1.69 14.28 7.22
C VAL A 67 -2.04 15.68 7.66
N LYS A 68 -2.04 15.97 8.98
CA LYS A 68 -2.16 17.32 9.52
C LYS A 68 -0.93 18.18 9.16
N ARG A 69 0.29 17.65 9.28
CA ARG A 69 1.53 18.31 8.83
C ARG A 69 1.52 18.53 7.31
N MET A 70 0.87 17.67 6.55
CA MET A 70 0.68 17.80 5.09
C MET A 70 -0.40 18.82 4.72
N GLY A 71 -1.19 19.33 5.67
CA GLY A 71 -2.30 20.24 5.40
C GLY A 71 -3.53 19.57 4.78
N LEU A 72 -3.65 18.25 4.88
CA LEU A 72 -4.74 17.45 4.30
C LEU A 72 -5.82 17.06 5.31
N PHE A 73 -5.59 17.30 6.61
CA PHE A 73 -6.43 16.82 7.70
C PHE A 73 -7.90 17.20 7.55
N GLU A 74 -8.19 18.46 7.32
CA GLU A 74 -9.58 18.96 7.20
C GLU A 74 -10.31 18.36 5.99
N GLN A 75 -9.58 18.18 4.89
CA GLN A 75 -10.14 17.59 3.67
C GLN A 75 -10.42 16.09 3.87
N ILE A 76 -9.52 15.36 4.54
CA ILE A 76 -9.72 13.95 4.91
C ILE A 76 -10.92 13.82 5.85
N GLN A 77 -10.99 14.66 6.89
CA GLN A 77 -12.10 14.68 7.83
C GLN A 77 -13.45 14.92 7.16
N ALA A 78 -13.50 15.86 6.20
CA ALA A 78 -14.72 16.18 5.45
C ALA A 78 -15.19 15.03 4.53
N ASN A 79 -14.27 14.16 4.09
CA ASN A 79 -14.54 13.03 3.19
C ASN A 79 -14.52 11.67 3.90
N ARG A 80 -14.50 11.66 5.23
CA ARG A 80 -14.54 10.41 5.99
C ARG A 80 -15.84 9.66 5.73
N LEU A 81 -15.74 8.35 5.65
CA LEU A 81 -16.91 7.49 5.57
C LEU A 81 -17.64 7.48 6.92
N PRO A 82 -18.97 7.35 6.93
CA PRO A 82 -19.72 7.21 8.17
C PRO A 82 -19.29 5.92 8.90
N MET A 83 -19.38 5.94 10.23
CA MET A 83 -19.15 4.74 11.04
C MET A 83 -20.03 3.59 10.56
N LYS A 84 -19.41 2.43 10.37
CA LYS A 84 -20.08 1.24 9.88
C LYS A 84 -20.67 0.43 11.02
N SER A 85 -21.82 -0.18 10.76
CA SER A 85 -22.28 -1.34 11.52
C SER A 85 -21.86 -2.60 10.75
N GLY A 86 -21.41 -3.62 11.47
CA GLY A 86 -21.05 -4.89 10.86
C GLY A 86 -21.83 -6.05 11.47
N GLU A 87 -22.08 -7.08 10.67
CA GLU A 87 -22.71 -8.31 11.11
C GLU A 87 -22.04 -9.54 10.51
N LEU A 88 -22.04 -10.62 11.26
CA LEU A 88 -21.78 -11.96 10.76
C LEU A 88 -23.07 -12.51 10.18
N VAL A 89 -22.98 -13.21 9.06
CA VAL A 89 -24.14 -13.83 8.40
C VAL A 89 -23.97 -15.34 8.27
N ASN A 90 -25.09 -16.06 8.32
CA ASN A 90 -25.18 -17.49 8.08
C ASN A 90 -25.28 -17.80 6.58
N ALA A 91 -25.16 -19.08 6.20
CA ALA A 91 -25.29 -19.55 4.82
C ALA A 91 -26.67 -19.27 4.19
N ASP A 92 -27.71 -19.10 5.01
CA ASP A 92 -29.07 -18.75 4.60
C ASP A 92 -29.33 -17.23 4.59
N ASP A 93 -28.30 -16.41 4.68
CA ASP A 93 -28.32 -14.94 4.71
C ASP A 93 -28.99 -14.35 5.97
N THR A 94 -29.23 -15.15 7.00
CA THR A 94 -29.69 -14.65 8.30
C THR A 94 -28.54 -14.10 9.11
N ALA A 95 -28.79 -13.05 9.93
CA ALA A 95 -27.79 -12.50 10.82
C ALA A 95 -27.37 -13.55 11.88
N ALA A 96 -26.08 -13.83 11.99
CA ALA A 96 -25.50 -14.67 13.03
C ALA A 96 -25.16 -13.87 14.29
N GLY A 97 -24.87 -12.57 14.14
CA GLY A 97 -24.61 -11.64 15.24
C GLY A 97 -23.88 -10.38 14.78
N PRO A 98 -23.79 -9.37 15.65
CA PRO A 98 -23.04 -8.16 15.33
C PRO A 98 -21.54 -8.45 15.29
N LEU A 99 -20.83 -7.79 14.38
CA LEU A 99 -19.36 -7.75 14.46
C LEU A 99 -18.96 -7.00 15.71
N GLN A 100 -18.22 -7.68 16.57
CA GLN A 100 -17.59 -7.05 17.73
C GLN A 100 -16.16 -6.70 17.35
N PHE A 101 -15.89 -5.42 17.20
CA PHE A 101 -14.51 -4.95 17.11
C PHE A 101 -13.90 -5.00 18.51
N PRO A 102 -12.64 -5.47 18.67
CA PRO A 102 -12.00 -5.54 19.98
C PRO A 102 -12.03 -4.17 20.65
N GLN A 103 -12.64 -4.08 21.84
CA GLN A 103 -12.72 -2.83 22.62
C GLN A 103 -11.54 -2.66 23.58
N ASP A 104 -10.50 -3.47 23.49
CA ASP A 104 -9.51 -3.66 24.54
C ASP A 104 -8.21 -2.86 24.39
N THR A 105 -8.19 -1.86 23.56
CA THR A 105 -7.14 -0.84 23.57
C THR A 105 -7.80 0.53 23.65
N ALA A 106 -7.12 1.52 24.23
CA ALA A 106 -7.59 2.89 24.22
C ALA A 106 -8.14 3.23 22.86
N VAL A 107 -9.45 3.51 22.76
CA VAL A 107 -10.08 3.87 21.48
C VAL A 107 -9.27 5.00 20.90
N PRO A 108 -8.70 4.86 19.69
CA PRO A 108 -7.94 5.93 19.08
C PRO A 108 -8.77 7.21 19.07
N GLU A 109 -8.18 8.34 19.37
CA GLU A 109 -8.87 9.62 19.30
C GLU A 109 -9.34 9.91 17.88
N ILE A 110 -8.56 9.41 16.89
CA ILE A 110 -8.85 9.49 15.47
C ILE A 110 -8.73 8.10 14.85
N ASP A 111 -9.85 7.60 14.34
CA ASP A 111 -9.94 6.35 13.57
C ASP A 111 -10.96 6.56 12.44
N TRP A 112 -10.48 7.14 11.33
CA TRP A 112 -11.34 7.50 10.21
C TRP A 112 -11.06 6.61 9.00
N GLU A 113 -12.12 6.10 8.43
CA GLU A 113 -12.06 5.50 7.10
C GLU A 113 -12.35 6.55 6.02
N ILE A 114 -11.58 6.52 4.96
CA ILE A 114 -11.78 7.34 3.76
C ILE A 114 -11.69 6.45 2.52
N GLU A 115 -12.55 6.70 1.53
CA GLU A 115 -12.45 6.02 0.25
C GLU A 115 -11.03 6.20 -0.33
N ARG A 116 -10.43 5.08 -0.77
CA ARG A 116 -9.04 5.05 -1.20
C ARG A 116 -8.76 6.03 -2.34
N ASP A 117 -9.66 6.11 -3.31
CA ASP A 117 -9.49 6.99 -4.47
C ASP A 117 -9.61 8.47 -4.08
N THR A 118 -10.48 8.80 -3.13
CA THR A 118 -10.60 10.15 -2.59
C THR A 118 -9.30 10.57 -1.89
N LEU A 119 -8.72 9.72 -1.05
CA LEU A 119 -7.43 10.02 -0.41
C LEU A 119 -6.31 10.17 -1.44
N LEU A 120 -6.29 9.31 -2.45
CA LEU A 120 -5.31 9.35 -3.53
C LEU A 120 -5.38 10.67 -4.30
N ASP A 121 -6.58 11.13 -4.63
CA ASP A 121 -6.81 12.41 -5.31
C ASP A 121 -6.38 13.60 -4.45
N LEU A 122 -6.71 13.62 -3.16
CA LEU A 122 -6.27 14.67 -2.24
C LEU A 122 -4.74 14.76 -2.16
N MET A 123 -4.06 13.61 -2.07
CA MET A 123 -2.61 13.56 -2.02
C MET A 123 -1.97 13.96 -3.36
N PHE A 124 -2.56 13.54 -4.47
CA PHE A 124 -2.09 13.92 -5.80
C PHE A 124 -2.24 15.44 -6.03
N ASP A 125 -3.38 16.01 -5.67
CA ASP A 125 -3.64 17.44 -5.77
C ASP A 125 -2.65 18.29 -4.95
N ALA A 126 -2.17 17.74 -3.83
CA ALA A 126 -1.17 18.41 -2.99
C ALA A 126 0.24 18.48 -3.62
N VAL A 127 0.53 17.69 -4.67
CA VAL A 127 1.87 17.61 -5.27
C VAL A 127 1.92 17.79 -6.79
N LYS A 128 0.78 17.72 -7.48
CA LYS A 128 0.72 17.68 -8.96
C LYS A 128 1.36 18.89 -9.66
N ASN A 129 1.41 20.05 -8.99
CA ASN A 129 1.99 21.27 -9.54
C ASN A 129 3.47 21.45 -9.16
N ASP A 130 3.96 20.68 -8.19
CA ASP A 130 5.29 20.80 -7.60
C ASP A 130 6.23 19.65 -7.99
N ALA A 131 5.71 18.63 -8.67
CA ALA A 131 6.46 17.48 -9.15
C ALA A 131 6.16 17.19 -10.63
N THR A 132 7.12 16.59 -11.32
CA THR A 132 6.94 16.11 -12.70
C THR A 132 6.43 14.67 -12.65
N PHE A 133 5.29 14.40 -13.29
CA PHE A 133 4.73 13.05 -13.39
C PHE A 133 4.97 12.46 -14.80
N VAL A 134 5.47 11.22 -14.84
CA VAL A 134 5.69 10.44 -16.06
C VAL A 134 4.89 9.16 -15.94
N PHE A 135 3.72 9.13 -16.57
CA PHE A 135 2.84 7.95 -16.62
C PHE A 135 3.22 7.00 -17.75
N ALA A 136 2.68 5.78 -17.72
CA ALA A 136 2.90 4.71 -18.70
C ALA A 136 4.38 4.31 -18.86
N ASN A 137 5.21 4.57 -17.85
CA ASN A 137 6.64 4.29 -17.86
C ASN A 137 7.10 3.64 -16.54
N SER A 138 8.27 3.02 -16.54
CA SER A 138 8.84 2.38 -15.35
C SER A 138 10.36 2.35 -15.42
N ILE A 139 11.01 2.10 -14.28
CA ILE A 139 12.45 1.92 -14.21
C ILE A 139 12.81 0.53 -14.77
N GLU A 140 13.73 0.48 -15.74
CA GLU A 140 14.24 -0.75 -16.33
C GLU A 140 15.60 -1.13 -15.78
N ALA A 141 16.50 -0.13 -15.57
CA ALA A 141 17.81 -0.33 -14.99
C ALA A 141 18.26 0.85 -14.13
N LEU A 142 19.10 0.55 -13.16
CA LEU A 142 19.76 1.51 -12.27
C LEU A 142 21.26 1.30 -12.34
N ASP A 143 22.02 2.37 -12.61
CA ASP A 143 23.47 2.37 -12.66
C ASP A 143 24.01 3.49 -11.76
N GLU A 144 24.45 3.10 -10.55
CA GLU A 144 24.90 4.05 -9.54
C GLU A 144 26.35 4.40 -9.70
N THR A 145 26.63 5.70 -9.66
CA THR A 145 27.97 6.28 -9.62
C THR A 145 28.25 6.86 -8.23
N GLU A 146 29.44 7.42 -8.04
CA GLU A 146 29.77 8.10 -6.78
C GLU A 146 28.85 9.29 -6.49
N ASN A 147 28.43 10.03 -7.52
CA ASN A 147 27.73 11.31 -7.37
C ASN A 147 26.24 11.26 -7.70
N ASP A 148 25.78 10.30 -8.50
CA ASP A 148 24.41 10.18 -8.98
C ASP A 148 24.02 8.72 -9.27
N ILE A 149 22.80 8.54 -9.75
CA ILE A 149 22.28 7.26 -10.22
C ILE A 149 21.66 7.46 -11.61
N GLY A 150 22.25 6.81 -12.60
CA GLY A 150 21.71 6.70 -13.95
C GLY A 150 20.50 5.77 -13.97
N VAL A 151 19.41 6.22 -14.56
CA VAL A 151 18.16 5.48 -14.68
C VAL A 151 17.84 5.29 -16.15
N THR A 152 17.66 4.04 -16.57
CA THR A 152 17.09 3.69 -17.87
C THR A 152 15.62 3.35 -17.66
N PHE A 153 14.73 4.01 -18.41
CA PHE A 153 13.30 3.77 -18.36
C PHE A 153 12.86 2.73 -19.40
N LYS A 154 11.66 2.18 -19.24
CA LYS A 154 11.06 1.18 -20.15
C LYS A 154 10.96 1.67 -21.61
N ASP A 155 10.76 2.96 -21.83
CA ASP A 155 10.73 3.58 -23.17
C ASP A 155 12.11 3.78 -23.79
N GLY A 156 13.19 3.37 -23.11
CA GLY A 156 14.58 3.50 -23.52
C GLY A 156 15.21 4.86 -23.21
N SER A 157 14.47 5.82 -22.69
CA SER A 157 15.03 7.10 -22.26
C SER A 157 15.93 6.92 -21.03
N GLN A 158 16.92 7.82 -20.90
CA GLN A 158 17.88 7.79 -19.80
C GLN A 158 17.96 9.16 -19.12
N ARG A 159 18.00 9.16 -17.79
CA ARG A 159 18.18 10.37 -16.98
C ARG A 159 19.03 10.04 -15.75
N SER A 160 19.65 11.08 -15.18
CA SER A 160 20.44 10.97 -13.96
C SER A 160 19.75 11.67 -12.79
N PHE A 161 19.80 11.07 -11.62
CA PHE A 161 19.18 11.56 -10.38
C PHE A 161 20.16 11.48 -9.23
N ALA A 162 19.99 12.35 -8.23
CA ALA A 162 20.74 12.28 -6.98
C ALA A 162 20.33 11.07 -6.15
N LEU A 163 19.02 10.77 -6.13
CA LEU A 163 18.42 9.70 -5.33
C LEU A 163 17.27 9.04 -6.10
N VAL A 164 17.01 7.77 -5.78
CA VAL A 164 15.84 7.03 -6.26
C VAL A 164 15.07 6.46 -5.07
N PHE A 165 13.77 6.71 -5.03
CA PHE A 165 12.86 6.17 -4.02
C PHE A 165 11.93 5.12 -4.65
N GLY A 166 12.01 3.87 -4.18
CA GLY A 166 11.11 2.79 -4.58
C GLY A 166 9.84 2.83 -3.75
N CYS A 167 8.75 3.29 -4.36
CA CYS A 167 7.41 3.37 -3.78
C CYS A 167 6.43 2.52 -4.60
N ASP A 168 6.92 1.46 -5.23
CA ASP A 168 6.30 0.69 -6.29
C ASP A 168 5.66 -0.63 -5.79
N GLY A 169 5.31 -0.68 -4.50
CA GLY A 169 4.46 -1.71 -3.91
C GLY A 169 5.16 -3.03 -3.61
N VAL A 170 4.35 -4.05 -3.28
CA VAL A 170 4.82 -5.35 -2.81
C VAL A 170 5.70 -6.07 -3.83
N HIS A 171 5.45 -5.91 -5.13
CA HIS A 171 6.26 -6.45 -6.23
C HIS A 171 7.31 -5.46 -6.76
N SER A 172 7.91 -4.67 -5.88
CA SER A 172 8.81 -3.57 -6.23
C SER A 172 9.91 -3.94 -7.21
N ARG A 173 9.91 -3.23 -8.34
CA ARG A 173 10.97 -3.30 -9.34
C ARG A 173 12.26 -2.69 -8.82
N VAL A 174 12.18 -1.59 -8.08
CA VAL A 174 13.34 -0.93 -7.48
C VAL A 174 14.04 -1.86 -6.47
N ARG A 175 13.24 -2.56 -5.62
CA ARG A 175 13.78 -3.58 -4.72
C ARG A 175 14.52 -4.67 -5.49
N LYS A 176 13.91 -5.21 -6.55
CA LYS A 176 14.52 -6.24 -7.38
C LYS A 176 15.85 -5.78 -8.01
N LEU A 177 15.88 -4.59 -8.56
CA LEU A 177 17.07 -4.05 -9.23
C LEU A 177 18.23 -3.75 -8.27
N ARG A 178 17.92 -3.29 -7.05
CA ARG A 178 18.96 -2.81 -6.13
C ARG A 178 19.29 -3.77 -4.99
N PHE A 179 18.31 -4.52 -4.48
CA PHE A 179 18.46 -5.35 -3.29
C PHE A 179 18.46 -6.86 -3.62
N GLY A 180 17.88 -7.25 -4.74
CA GLY A 180 17.83 -8.64 -5.20
C GLY A 180 16.41 -9.21 -5.32
N ASP A 181 16.34 -10.52 -5.46
CA ASP A 181 15.08 -11.23 -5.73
C ASP A 181 14.07 -11.06 -4.59
N GLU A 182 12.81 -10.86 -4.95
CA GLU A 182 11.68 -10.69 -4.03
C GLU A 182 11.55 -11.84 -3.03
N LYS A 183 11.81 -13.08 -3.46
CA LYS A 183 11.71 -14.27 -2.61
C LYS A 183 12.60 -14.24 -1.38
N GLN A 184 13.65 -13.40 -1.38
CA GLN A 184 14.54 -13.25 -0.21
C GLN A 184 13.87 -12.47 0.93
N TYR A 185 12.84 -11.67 0.61
CA TYR A 185 12.22 -10.72 1.52
C TYR A 185 10.75 -10.99 1.78
N THR A 186 10.10 -11.77 0.93
CA THR A 186 8.68 -12.09 1.03
C THR A 186 8.44 -13.23 2.01
N HIS A 187 7.58 -12.99 3.00
CA HIS A 187 7.11 -13.97 3.96
C HIS A 187 5.62 -14.23 3.71
N PHE A 188 5.30 -15.34 3.07
CA PHE A 188 3.93 -15.79 2.85
C PHE A 188 3.25 -16.13 4.17
N LEU A 189 2.02 -15.66 4.37
CA LEU A 189 1.27 -15.83 5.60
C LEU A 189 0.14 -16.89 5.50
N GLY A 190 0.21 -17.75 4.49
CA GLY A 190 -0.71 -18.88 4.37
C GLY A 190 -2.09 -18.54 3.83
N GLN A 191 -2.28 -17.39 3.19
CA GLN A 191 -3.57 -16.94 2.69
C GLN A 191 -3.43 -16.19 1.37
N TYR A 192 -4.53 -16.19 0.60
CA TYR A 192 -4.73 -15.37 -0.60
C TYR A 192 -5.98 -14.53 -0.45
N PHE A 193 -6.02 -13.40 -1.13
CA PHE A 193 -7.19 -12.54 -1.13
C PHE A 193 -7.44 -11.91 -2.49
N SER A 194 -8.70 -11.62 -2.76
CA SER A 194 -9.09 -10.75 -3.86
C SER A 194 -9.98 -9.63 -3.36
N ILE A 195 -9.93 -8.50 -4.05
CA ILE A 195 -10.81 -7.35 -3.87
C ILE A 195 -11.44 -7.05 -5.21
N THR A 196 -12.75 -7.03 -5.25
CA THR A 196 -13.54 -6.61 -6.41
C THR A 196 -14.46 -5.49 -5.99
N ILE A 197 -14.47 -4.39 -6.74
CA ILE A 197 -15.37 -3.27 -6.47
C ILE A 197 -16.47 -3.27 -7.54
N VAL A 198 -17.72 -3.18 -7.09
CA VAL A 198 -18.88 -3.05 -7.98
C VAL A 198 -19.61 -1.76 -7.70
N ASP A 199 -20.06 -1.06 -8.76
CA ASP A 199 -20.78 0.22 -8.67
C ASP A 199 -22.28 -0.03 -8.40
N GLU A 200 -22.56 -0.84 -7.38
CA GLU A 200 -23.92 -1.15 -6.91
C GLU A 200 -23.89 -1.52 -5.42
N LEU A 201 -25.00 -1.34 -4.74
CA LEU A 201 -25.16 -1.73 -3.34
C LEU A 201 -25.68 -3.18 -3.27
N LEU A 202 -24.82 -4.13 -2.91
CA LEU A 202 -25.20 -5.54 -2.68
C LEU A 202 -25.77 -5.77 -1.28
N ILE A 203 -25.47 -4.85 -0.35
CA ILE A 203 -25.98 -4.80 1.02
C ILE A 203 -26.35 -3.35 1.35
N LYS A 204 -26.93 -3.12 2.53
CA LYS A 204 -27.30 -1.78 2.97
C LYS A 204 -26.06 -0.87 3.03
N GLU A 205 -26.16 0.33 2.49
CA GLU A 205 -25.09 1.33 2.53
C GLU A 205 -24.68 1.66 3.98
N GLY A 206 -23.37 1.83 4.20
CA GLY A 206 -22.79 2.07 5.51
C GLY A 206 -22.74 0.82 6.40
N THR A 207 -22.84 -0.37 5.81
CA THR A 207 -22.72 -1.64 6.56
C THR A 207 -21.65 -2.55 5.98
N THR A 208 -21.20 -3.49 6.82
CA THR A 208 -20.29 -4.58 6.46
C THR A 208 -20.94 -5.91 6.81
N GLN A 209 -20.93 -6.86 5.89
CA GLN A 209 -21.32 -8.25 6.16
C GLN A 209 -20.12 -9.17 6.01
N ILE A 210 -19.97 -10.13 6.92
CA ILE A 210 -18.91 -11.14 6.87
C ILE A 210 -19.55 -12.52 6.91
N TYR A 211 -19.16 -13.34 5.95
CA TYR A 211 -19.47 -14.76 5.89
C TYR A 211 -18.18 -15.58 5.98
N ASN A 212 -18.15 -16.53 6.90
CA ASN A 212 -16.98 -17.37 7.14
C ASN A 212 -17.33 -18.86 7.00
N GLU A 213 -16.44 -19.61 6.37
CA GLU A 213 -16.34 -21.06 6.42
C GLU A 213 -14.93 -21.47 6.84
N PRO A 214 -14.69 -22.72 7.26
CA PRO A 214 -13.35 -23.17 7.56
C PRO A 214 -12.38 -22.94 6.39
N GLY A 215 -11.35 -22.16 6.63
CA GLY A 215 -10.36 -21.78 5.62
C GLY A 215 -10.79 -20.74 4.61
N LYS A 216 -11.97 -20.13 4.75
CA LYS A 216 -12.50 -19.12 3.83
C LYS A 216 -13.16 -17.94 4.56
N PHE A 217 -13.04 -16.77 3.97
CA PHE A 217 -13.60 -15.53 4.47
C PHE A 217 -14.15 -14.73 3.30
N VAL A 218 -15.36 -14.20 3.46
CA VAL A 218 -15.99 -13.29 2.51
C VAL A 218 -16.46 -12.06 3.25
N MET A 219 -16.13 -10.90 2.74
CA MET A 219 -16.61 -9.62 3.28
C MET A 219 -17.25 -8.80 2.16
N LEU A 220 -18.43 -8.28 2.43
CA LEU A 220 -19.06 -7.23 1.66
C LEU A 220 -18.99 -5.94 2.48
N ASN A 221 -18.56 -4.85 1.85
CA ASN A 221 -18.46 -3.55 2.48
C ASN A 221 -19.10 -2.50 1.56
N ALA A 222 -20.23 -1.91 1.99
CA ALA A 222 -21.02 -1.00 1.16
C ALA A 222 -20.87 0.47 1.60
N TYR A 223 -20.49 1.32 0.66
CA TYR A 223 -20.28 2.76 0.85
C TYR A 223 -20.40 3.50 -0.50
N ASN A 224 -20.82 4.74 -0.49
CA ASN A 224 -20.81 5.64 -1.67
C ASN A 224 -21.39 4.99 -2.94
N ASN A 225 -22.53 4.28 -2.82
CA ASN A 225 -23.17 3.52 -3.91
C ASN A 225 -22.31 2.40 -4.52
N LYS A 226 -21.29 1.93 -3.81
CA LYS A 226 -20.40 0.83 -4.21
C LYS A 226 -20.45 -0.30 -3.19
N THR A 227 -20.00 -1.47 -3.60
CA THR A 227 -19.71 -2.58 -2.67
C THR A 227 -18.35 -3.18 -3.01
N ASP A 228 -17.49 -3.28 -1.99
CA ASP A 228 -16.30 -4.12 -2.05
C ASP A 228 -16.69 -5.56 -1.77
N ILE A 229 -16.26 -6.47 -2.63
CA ILE A 229 -16.32 -7.91 -2.44
C ILE A 229 -14.91 -8.38 -2.14
N VAL A 230 -14.65 -8.80 -0.91
CA VAL A 230 -13.36 -9.35 -0.49
C VAL A 230 -13.51 -10.84 -0.29
N LEU A 231 -12.72 -11.63 -1.04
CA LEU A 231 -12.69 -13.08 -0.94
C LEU A 231 -11.30 -13.50 -0.47
N CYS A 232 -11.21 -14.19 0.67
CA CYS A 232 -9.94 -14.71 1.18
C CYS A 232 -10.03 -16.23 1.38
N PHE A 233 -8.94 -16.93 1.11
CA PHE A 233 -8.84 -18.36 1.39
C PHE A 233 -7.47 -18.73 1.94
N ALA A 234 -7.44 -19.75 2.80
CA ALA A 234 -6.22 -20.29 3.35
C ALA A 234 -5.55 -21.29 2.36
N SER A 235 -4.23 -21.31 2.35
CA SER A 235 -3.44 -22.27 1.57
C SER A 235 -2.18 -22.65 2.33
N GLU A 236 -1.89 -23.95 2.47
CA GLU A 236 -0.68 -24.42 3.15
C GLU A 236 0.59 -24.10 2.37
N HIS A 237 0.48 -23.98 1.06
CA HIS A 237 1.61 -23.74 0.15
C HIS A 237 1.33 -22.58 -0.78
N GLU A 238 2.40 -21.92 -1.22
CA GLU A 238 2.27 -20.89 -2.25
C GLU A 238 1.77 -21.51 -3.57
N ILE A 239 0.69 -20.94 -4.11
CA ILE A 239 0.15 -21.29 -5.43
C ILE A 239 0.98 -20.52 -6.47
N PRO A 240 1.56 -21.20 -7.46
CA PRO A 240 2.24 -20.53 -8.55
C PRO A 240 1.25 -19.75 -9.42
N TYR A 241 1.44 -18.42 -9.52
CA TYR A 241 0.67 -17.57 -10.44
C TYR A 241 1.52 -16.39 -10.92
N ASP A 242 1.15 -15.82 -12.03
CA ASP A 242 1.70 -14.52 -12.49
C ASP A 242 0.82 -13.40 -11.96
N TYR A 243 1.40 -12.51 -11.14
CA TYR A 243 0.70 -11.34 -10.59
C TYR A 243 0.25 -10.33 -11.66
N ARG A 244 0.58 -10.56 -12.93
CA ARG A 244 0.14 -9.77 -14.08
C ARG A 244 -0.95 -10.45 -14.90
N ASP A 245 -1.22 -11.72 -14.66
CA ASP A 245 -2.24 -12.51 -15.37
C ASP A 245 -3.55 -12.51 -14.58
N GLU A 246 -4.37 -11.48 -14.82
CA GLU A 246 -5.66 -11.31 -14.15
C GLU A 246 -6.62 -12.48 -14.46
N ALA A 247 -6.58 -13.05 -15.67
CA ALA A 247 -7.45 -14.18 -16.02
C ALA A 247 -7.10 -15.42 -15.19
N GLN A 248 -5.79 -15.69 -14.98
CA GLN A 248 -5.34 -16.76 -14.10
C GLN A 248 -5.80 -16.52 -12.65
N GLN A 249 -5.71 -15.28 -12.17
CA GLN A 249 -6.10 -14.91 -10.81
C GLN A 249 -7.60 -15.09 -10.56
N ARG A 250 -8.46 -14.63 -11.48
CA ARG A 250 -9.92 -14.83 -11.42
C ARG A 250 -10.27 -16.31 -11.41
N LYS A 251 -9.59 -17.11 -12.24
CA LYS A 251 -9.75 -18.55 -12.26
C LYS A 251 -9.42 -19.21 -10.92
N ILE A 252 -8.33 -18.78 -10.26
CA ILE A 252 -7.97 -19.28 -8.92
C ILE A 252 -9.09 -18.99 -7.93
N ILE A 253 -9.61 -17.75 -7.89
CA ILE A 253 -10.72 -17.37 -7.01
C ILE A 253 -11.97 -18.23 -7.32
N SER A 254 -12.35 -18.35 -8.58
CA SER A 254 -13.52 -19.14 -8.98
C SER A 254 -13.39 -20.61 -8.56
N GLU A 255 -12.23 -21.24 -8.76
CA GLU A 255 -11.97 -22.63 -8.36
C GLU A 255 -11.98 -22.82 -6.84
N GLN A 256 -11.41 -21.87 -6.08
CA GLN A 256 -11.37 -21.94 -4.62
C GLN A 256 -12.73 -21.76 -3.96
N PHE A 257 -13.62 -20.99 -4.56
CA PHE A 257 -14.95 -20.72 -4.01
C PHE A 257 -16.08 -21.50 -4.70
N ALA A 258 -15.76 -22.34 -5.69
CA ALA A 258 -16.73 -23.19 -6.37
C ALA A 258 -17.49 -24.10 -5.40
N GLY A 259 -18.83 -24.16 -5.55
CA GLY A 259 -19.68 -25.03 -4.75
C GLY A 259 -19.92 -24.57 -3.30
N GLN A 260 -19.44 -23.39 -2.94
CA GLN A 260 -19.72 -22.80 -1.62
C GLN A 260 -21.16 -22.27 -1.55
N GLY A 261 -21.67 -22.17 -0.33
CA GLY A 261 -23.01 -21.67 -0.02
C GLY A 261 -23.14 -20.15 -0.06
N TRP A 262 -24.11 -19.65 0.70
CA TRP A 262 -24.48 -18.24 0.80
C TRP A 262 -24.68 -17.60 -0.58
N ARG A 263 -24.23 -16.39 -0.77
CA ARG A 263 -24.29 -15.63 -2.03
C ARG A 263 -23.08 -15.85 -2.94
N ILE A 264 -22.19 -16.82 -2.63
CA ILE A 264 -20.93 -17.01 -3.35
C ILE A 264 -21.12 -17.15 -4.88
N PRO A 265 -22.08 -17.91 -5.42
CA PRO A 265 -22.26 -17.99 -6.87
C PRO A 265 -22.54 -16.62 -7.51
N GLU A 266 -23.42 -15.81 -6.92
CA GLU A 266 -23.70 -14.44 -7.36
C GLU A 266 -22.47 -13.55 -7.30
N LEU A 267 -21.69 -13.65 -6.20
CA LEU A 267 -20.49 -12.86 -6.02
C LEU A 267 -19.37 -13.22 -6.99
N LEU A 268 -19.24 -14.50 -7.36
CA LEU A 268 -18.28 -14.93 -8.38
C LEU A 268 -18.63 -14.39 -9.76
N ASP A 269 -19.93 -14.31 -10.12
CA ASP A 269 -20.37 -13.65 -11.36
C ASP A 269 -19.96 -12.17 -11.37
N LYS A 270 -20.10 -11.46 -10.23
CA LYS A 270 -19.66 -10.08 -10.09
C LYS A 270 -18.14 -9.94 -10.20
N VAL A 271 -17.40 -10.86 -9.59
CA VAL A 271 -15.93 -10.93 -9.70
C VAL A 271 -15.51 -11.08 -11.16
N GLU A 272 -16.14 -11.96 -11.92
CA GLU A 272 -15.80 -12.19 -13.33
C GLU A 272 -16.10 -10.97 -14.21
N MET A 273 -17.19 -10.25 -13.95
CA MET A 273 -17.64 -9.13 -14.79
C MET A 273 -17.01 -7.77 -14.44
N SER A 274 -16.50 -7.58 -13.24
CA SER A 274 -16.00 -6.30 -12.79
C SER A 274 -14.69 -5.91 -13.50
N THR A 275 -14.52 -4.64 -13.80
CA THR A 275 -13.26 -4.04 -14.28
C THR A 275 -12.33 -3.64 -13.15
N SER A 276 -12.80 -3.67 -11.89
CA SER A 276 -12.01 -3.37 -10.70
C SER A 276 -11.75 -4.66 -9.93
N PHE A 277 -10.62 -5.29 -10.20
CA PHE A 277 -10.21 -6.54 -9.57
C PHE A 277 -8.75 -6.47 -9.14
N TYR A 278 -8.47 -6.98 -7.96
CA TYR A 278 -7.13 -7.18 -7.42
C TYR A 278 -7.04 -8.55 -6.77
N PHE A 279 -5.93 -9.23 -6.94
CA PHE A 279 -5.62 -10.50 -6.30
C PHE A 279 -4.15 -10.56 -5.91
N ASP A 280 -3.87 -11.05 -4.71
CA ASP A 280 -2.50 -11.34 -4.29
C ASP A 280 -2.47 -12.36 -3.15
N LYS A 281 -1.27 -12.84 -2.84
CA LYS A 281 -0.98 -13.57 -1.61
C LYS A 281 -0.90 -12.60 -0.43
N VAL A 282 -1.39 -13.04 0.71
CA VAL A 282 -1.17 -12.33 1.97
C VAL A 282 0.27 -12.56 2.39
N CYS A 283 1.09 -11.52 2.35
CA CYS A 283 2.50 -11.61 2.66
C CYS A 283 3.02 -10.37 3.38
N GLN A 284 4.19 -10.51 3.99
CA GLN A 284 4.97 -9.40 4.54
C GLN A 284 6.28 -9.26 3.78
N ILE A 285 6.77 -8.04 3.64
CA ILE A 285 8.11 -7.76 3.17
C ILE A 285 8.98 -7.44 4.38
N LYS A 286 9.99 -8.30 4.64
CA LYS A 286 10.92 -8.16 5.76
C LYS A 286 12.34 -8.02 5.22
N MET A 287 12.93 -6.87 5.44
CA MET A 287 14.25 -6.52 4.96
C MET A 287 15.13 -6.03 6.11
N PRO A 288 16.43 -6.36 6.12
CA PRO A 288 17.35 -5.89 7.16
C PRO A 288 17.63 -4.37 7.06
N ALA A 289 17.45 -3.80 5.88
CA ALA A 289 17.55 -2.37 5.63
C ALA A 289 16.76 -2.02 4.35
N TRP A 290 16.19 -0.83 4.31
CA TRP A 290 15.43 -0.31 3.17
C TRP A 290 16.24 0.65 2.30
N THR A 291 17.49 0.88 2.66
CA THR A 291 18.37 1.80 1.94
C THR A 291 19.64 1.11 1.50
N LYS A 292 20.13 1.47 0.31
CA LYS A 292 21.40 0.98 -0.23
C LYS A 292 21.98 1.97 -1.23
N GLY A 293 23.14 2.58 -0.89
CA GLY A 293 23.73 3.62 -1.71
C GLY A 293 22.78 4.82 -1.85
N ARG A 294 22.36 5.14 -3.08
CA ARG A 294 21.47 6.27 -3.41
C ARG A 294 20.00 5.88 -3.54
N VAL A 295 19.63 4.69 -3.09
CA VAL A 295 18.27 4.15 -3.20
C VAL A 295 17.67 3.93 -1.83
N ALA A 296 16.40 4.35 -1.64
CA ALA A 296 15.58 3.97 -0.49
C ALA A 296 14.24 3.41 -0.93
N LEU A 297 13.69 2.48 -0.15
CA LEU A 297 12.36 1.90 -0.33
C LEU A 297 11.40 2.51 0.69
N VAL A 298 10.15 2.79 0.26
CA VAL A 298 9.11 3.37 1.11
C VAL A 298 7.79 2.62 0.90
N GLY A 299 7.06 2.39 1.97
CA GLY A 299 5.79 1.65 1.94
C GLY A 299 5.98 0.16 1.68
N ASP A 300 5.04 -0.45 0.97
CA ASP A 300 5.04 -1.90 0.72
C ASP A 300 6.29 -2.40 -0.02
N ALA A 301 6.98 -1.52 -0.75
CA ALA A 301 8.24 -1.86 -1.39
C ALA A 301 9.33 -2.28 -0.39
N GLY A 302 9.33 -1.71 0.81
CA GLY A 302 10.33 -1.97 1.86
C GLY A 302 9.80 -2.81 3.04
N TYR A 303 8.55 -2.59 3.45
CA TYR A 303 8.03 -3.08 4.72
C TYR A 303 6.53 -3.39 4.72
N CYS A 304 6.01 -3.93 3.62
CA CYS A 304 4.62 -4.39 3.56
C CYS A 304 4.26 -5.20 4.81
N ALA A 305 3.19 -4.78 5.50
CA ALA A 305 2.76 -5.44 6.74
C ALA A 305 1.69 -6.49 6.52
N SER A 306 1.18 -6.63 5.32
CA SER A 306 0.02 -7.41 4.85
C SER A 306 -1.32 -6.67 4.98
N PRO A 307 -2.34 -7.05 4.19
CA PRO A 307 -3.70 -6.52 4.31
C PRO A 307 -4.30 -6.68 5.71
N ALA A 308 -3.92 -7.74 6.44
CA ALA A 308 -4.40 -8.02 7.79
C ALA A 308 -3.98 -6.96 8.83
N ALA A 309 -3.01 -6.10 8.52
CA ALA A 309 -2.67 -4.96 9.36
C ALA A 309 -3.75 -3.86 9.32
N GLY A 310 -4.54 -3.76 8.23
CA GLY A 310 -5.47 -2.64 8.01
C GLY A 310 -4.79 -1.27 7.85
N MET A 311 -3.46 -1.23 7.79
CA MET A 311 -2.65 -0.02 7.89
C MET A 311 -1.80 0.29 6.65
N GLY A 312 -1.99 -0.40 5.53
CA GLY A 312 -1.09 -0.26 4.37
C GLY A 312 -0.93 1.19 3.89
N GLY A 313 -2.02 1.92 3.73
CA GLY A 313 -2.01 3.33 3.35
C GLY A 313 -1.38 4.24 4.41
N SER A 314 -1.76 4.07 5.67
CA SER A 314 -1.21 4.81 6.81
C SER A 314 0.28 4.56 6.98
N LEU A 315 0.72 3.29 6.91
CA LEU A 315 2.13 2.91 7.03
C LEU A 315 3.00 3.53 5.91
N ALA A 316 2.45 3.63 4.70
CA ALA A 316 3.11 4.30 3.59
C ALA A 316 3.30 5.81 3.83
N ILE A 317 2.28 6.48 4.35
CA ILE A 317 2.30 7.91 4.68
C ILE A 317 3.27 8.18 5.84
N ILE A 318 3.22 7.39 6.91
CA ILE A 318 4.09 7.51 8.07
C ILE A 318 5.55 7.27 7.68
N GLY A 319 5.84 6.23 6.90
CA GLY A 319 7.20 5.92 6.47
C GLY A 319 7.82 6.98 5.56
N ALA A 320 7.03 7.60 4.68
CA ALA A 320 7.49 8.74 3.88
C ALA A 320 7.85 9.95 4.76
N ALA A 321 7.06 10.21 5.80
CA ALA A 321 7.35 11.26 6.76
C ALA A 321 8.60 10.95 7.60
N ALA A 322 8.76 9.70 8.06
CA ALA A 322 9.94 9.26 8.80
C ALA A 322 11.23 9.46 7.98
N LEU A 323 11.21 9.10 6.69
CA LEU A 323 12.32 9.36 5.77
C LEU A 323 12.62 10.86 5.66
N ALA A 324 11.60 11.69 5.49
CA ALA A 324 11.76 13.14 5.36
C ALA A 324 12.28 13.78 6.66
N ASP A 325 11.79 13.34 7.80
CA ASP A 325 12.25 13.82 9.12
C ASP A 325 13.73 13.48 9.34
N ALA A 326 14.18 12.30 8.89
CA ALA A 326 15.58 11.91 8.88
C ALA A 326 16.43 12.85 7.99
N PHE A 327 15.96 13.14 6.77
CA PHE A 327 16.64 14.12 5.89
C PHE A 327 16.71 15.52 6.49
N HIS A 328 15.64 15.98 7.12
CA HIS A 328 15.60 17.28 7.80
C HIS A 328 16.58 17.31 8.97
N LYS A 329 16.56 16.32 9.84
CA LYS A 329 17.45 16.18 11.01
C LYS A 329 18.93 16.20 10.61
N HIS A 330 19.30 15.51 9.55
CA HIS A 330 20.66 15.39 9.07
C HIS A 330 21.01 16.42 7.97
N ARG A 331 20.17 17.46 7.77
CA ARG A 331 20.41 18.56 6.83
C ARG A 331 20.76 18.11 5.42
N GLY A 332 20.11 17.03 4.95
CA GLY A 332 20.32 16.48 3.62
C GLY A 332 21.58 15.59 3.47
N ASN A 333 22.26 15.25 4.55
CA ASN A 333 23.30 14.20 4.49
C ASN A 333 22.62 12.84 4.27
N VAL A 334 22.77 12.29 3.08
CA VAL A 334 22.06 11.10 2.62
C VAL A 334 22.39 9.87 3.47
N GLU A 335 23.68 9.64 3.75
CA GLU A 335 24.13 8.48 4.51
C GLU A 335 23.55 8.46 5.92
N LEU A 336 23.66 9.57 6.63
CA LEU A 336 23.11 9.72 7.99
C LEU A 336 21.57 9.68 7.99
N ALA A 337 20.91 10.29 7.00
CA ALA A 337 19.47 10.25 6.88
C ALA A 337 18.95 8.83 6.62
N PHE A 338 19.62 8.08 5.76
CA PHE A 338 19.26 6.70 5.47
C PHE A 338 19.51 5.76 6.65
N GLN A 339 20.60 5.97 7.38
CA GLN A 339 20.86 5.24 8.62
C GLN A 339 19.78 5.51 9.65
N ASP A 340 19.47 6.78 9.91
CA ASP A 340 18.44 7.19 10.88
C ASP A 340 17.05 6.66 10.49
N TYR A 341 16.69 6.73 9.21
CA TYR A 341 15.43 6.16 8.70
C TYR A 341 15.31 4.67 8.99
N ASN A 342 16.36 3.89 8.69
CA ASN A 342 16.36 2.46 8.99
C ASN A 342 16.26 2.20 10.50
N GLU A 343 17.06 2.87 11.32
CA GLU A 343 17.16 2.58 12.76
C GLU A 343 15.93 3.04 13.53
N SER A 344 15.41 4.22 13.21
CA SER A 344 14.31 4.82 13.98
C SER A 344 12.93 4.27 13.59
N PHE A 345 12.73 3.88 12.33
CA PHE A 345 11.43 3.43 11.84
C PHE A 345 11.26 1.90 11.88
N HIS A 346 12.34 1.13 11.96
CA HIS A 346 12.29 -0.34 12.01
C HIS A 346 11.43 -0.90 13.16
N PRO A 347 11.59 -0.43 14.41
CA PRO A 347 10.78 -0.96 15.52
C PRO A 347 9.27 -0.77 15.33
N TYR A 348 8.87 0.35 14.71
CA TYR A 348 7.46 0.61 14.41
C TYR A 348 6.91 -0.39 13.39
N THR A 349 7.63 -0.61 12.29
CA THR A 349 7.22 -1.55 11.26
C THR A 349 7.16 -2.98 11.75
N GLU A 350 8.11 -3.41 12.59
CA GLU A 350 8.11 -4.73 13.21
C GLU A 350 6.88 -4.94 14.11
N THR A 351 6.50 -3.92 14.88
CA THR A 351 5.29 -3.96 15.74
C THR A 351 4.03 -4.13 14.89
N VAL A 352 3.89 -3.34 13.80
CA VAL A 352 2.75 -3.45 12.89
C VAL A 352 2.71 -4.81 12.19
N GLN A 353 3.85 -5.33 11.75
CA GLN A 353 3.94 -6.64 11.11
C GLN A 353 3.59 -7.78 12.08
N ALA A 354 4.04 -7.70 13.32
CA ALA A 354 3.71 -8.70 14.35
C ALA A 354 2.22 -8.69 14.69
N GLY A 355 1.61 -7.51 14.83
CA GLY A 355 0.17 -7.37 15.03
C GLY A 355 -0.66 -7.97 13.90
N ALA A 356 -0.27 -7.70 12.64
CA ALA A 356 -0.93 -8.24 11.47
C ALA A 356 -0.91 -9.78 11.44
N ALA A 357 0.22 -10.40 11.77
CA ALA A 357 0.35 -11.86 11.80
C ALA A 357 -0.59 -12.51 12.84
N ASN A 358 -0.78 -11.85 13.98
CA ASN A 358 -1.68 -12.35 15.04
C ASN A 358 -3.17 -12.25 14.64
N ASN A 359 -3.53 -11.28 13.80
CA ASN A 359 -4.92 -11.06 13.39
C ASN A 359 -5.39 -12.05 12.31
N LEU A 360 -4.48 -12.71 11.60
CA LEU A 360 -4.83 -13.61 10.50
C LEU A 360 -5.67 -14.82 10.92
N ASP A 361 -5.38 -15.43 12.06
CA ASP A 361 -6.13 -16.58 12.56
C ASP A 361 -7.54 -16.20 13.05
N VAL A 362 -7.77 -14.91 13.31
CA VAL A 362 -9.10 -14.37 13.66
C VAL A 362 -9.95 -14.15 12.40
N LEU A 363 -9.33 -13.74 11.30
CA LEU A 363 -10.05 -13.43 10.05
C LEU A 363 -10.52 -14.71 9.33
N ILE A 364 -9.68 -15.75 9.24
CA ILE A 364 -10.03 -17.00 8.58
C ILE A 364 -9.97 -18.15 9.58
N PRO A 365 -11.13 -18.55 10.15
CA PRO A 365 -11.19 -19.66 11.08
C PRO A 365 -10.72 -20.98 10.44
N LYS A 366 -9.87 -21.73 11.14
CA LYS A 366 -9.35 -23.03 10.66
C LYS A 366 -10.30 -24.20 10.94
N SER A 367 -11.36 -23.98 11.72
CA SER A 367 -12.32 -25.03 12.13
C SER A 367 -13.72 -24.46 12.28
N GLU A 368 -14.74 -25.35 12.25
CA GLU A 368 -16.14 -24.97 12.50
C GLU A 368 -16.34 -24.30 13.89
N ASP A 369 -15.64 -24.78 14.93
CA ASP A 369 -15.67 -24.16 16.25
C ASP A 369 -15.12 -22.71 16.22
N GLY A 370 -14.19 -22.41 15.32
CA GLY A 370 -13.65 -21.06 15.12
C GLY A 370 -14.63 -20.12 14.42
N VAL A 371 -15.43 -20.64 13.48
CA VAL A 371 -16.49 -19.87 12.79
C VAL A 371 -17.51 -19.31 13.79
N HIS A 372 -17.86 -20.13 14.79
CA HIS A 372 -18.81 -19.73 15.85
C HIS A 372 -18.18 -18.90 16.98
N ARG A 373 -16.84 -18.93 17.14
CA ARG A 373 -16.13 -18.16 18.18
C ARG A 373 -15.79 -16.72 17.77
N GLY A 374 -15.88 -16.36 16.50
CA GLY A 374 -15.84 -14.96 16.05
C GLY A 374 -16.93 -14.09 16.67
N SER A 375 -17.91 -14.72 17.33
CA SER A 375 -18.99 -14.10 18.10
C SER A 375 -18.81 -14.16 19.63
N ALA A 376 -17.72 -14.76 20.15
CA ALA A 376 -17.55 -14.94 21.60
C ALA A 376 -16.06 -14.97 21.99
N HIS A 377 -15.49 -13.80 22.26
CA HIS A 377 -14.47 -13.70 23.31
C HIS A 377 -14.82 -12.53 24.23
N PRO A 378 -14.82 -12.83 25.57
CA PRO A 378 -15.17 -11.88 26.61
C PRO A 378 -14.17 -10.75 26.72
#